data_314c350fb0d970921e8a754bea284e9e
#
_entry.id   314c350fb0d970921e8a754bea284e9e
#
_cell.length_a   1.000
_cell.length_b   1.000
_cell.length_c   1.000
_cell.angle_alpha   90.00
_cell.angle_beta   90.00
_cell.angle_gamma   90.00
#
_symmetry.space_group_name_H-M   'P 1'
#
loop_
_entity.id
_entity.type
_entity.pdbx_description
1 polymer ?
#
loop_
_entity_poly.entity_id
_entity_poly.type
_entity_poly.pdbx_seq_one_letter_code
_entity_poly.pdbx_strand_id
1 'polypeptide(L)'
;MKRILFAITLLTVLLPGLRQAEAGVEVSIDFFYDNIGSDGSWVELEDYGYCWQPSVAVSNSHWRPYADGYWAYTDVGWTWVSNEDFGWATYHYGRWTRLRDRGWFWVPGRSWGPA
;
A
#
# COMPACT_ATOMS: atom_id res chain seq x y z
N MET A 1 -6.21 -35.90 29.46
CA MET A 1 -6.95 -36.26 28.27
C MET A 1 -7.87 -35.16 27.82
N LYS A 2 -8.69 -34.67 28.70
CA LYS A 2 -9.60 -33.60 28.31
C LYS A 2 -8.86 -32.37 27.83
N ARG A 3 -7.71 -32.10 28.41
CA ARG A 3 -6.91 -30.98 28.01
C ARG A 3 -6.43 -31.05 26.57
N ILE A 4 -6.18 -32.27 26.13
CA ILE A 4 -5.76 -32.49 24.75
C ILE A 4 -6.86 -32.06 23.78
N LEU A 5 -8.10 -32.38 24.15
CA LEU A 5 -9.23 -32.01 23.32
C LEU A 5 -9.37 -30.51 23.19
N PHE A 6 -9.12 -29.81 24.28
CA PHE A 6 -9.15 -28.34 24.21
C PHE A 6 -8.12 -27.80 23.26
N ALA A 7 -6.93 -28.37 23.27
CA ALA A 7 -5.89 -27.90 22.39
C ALA A 7 -6.32 -28.07 20.92
N ILE A 8 -6.93 -29.19 20.60
CA ILE A 8 -7.39 -29.45 19.25
C ILE A 8 -8.43 -28.41 18.85
N THR A 9 -9.35 -28.11 19.76
CA THR A 9 -10.38 -27.14 19.46
C THR A 9 -9.79 -25.78 19.15
N LEU A 10 -8.79 -25.39 19.90
CA LEU A 10 -8.15 -24.10 19.66
C LEU A 10 -7.51 -24.04 18.29
N LEU A 11 -6.86 -25.12 17.88
CA LEU A 11 -6.26 -25.14 16.53
C LEU A 11 -7.31 -24.95 15.47
N THR A 12 -8.46 -25.57 15.63
CA THR A 12 -9.54 -25.41 14.67
C THR A 12 -9.98 -23.96 14.55
N VAL A 13 -10.04 -23.27 15.67
CA VAL A 13 -10.46 -21.87 15.67
C VAL A 13 -9.49 -20.99 14.90
N LEU A 14 -8.22 -21.34 14.90
CA LEU A 14 -7.21 -20.52 14.21
C LEU A 14 -7.34 -20.60 12.70
N LEU A 15 -7.84 -21.70 12.16
CA LEU A 15 -7.92 -21.86 10.71
C LEU A 15 -8.72 -20.77 10.00
N PRO A 16 -9.87 -20.35 10.50
CA PRO A 16 -10.59 -19.25 9.86
C PRO A 16 -9.77 -17.97 9.77
N GLY A 17 -8.96 -17.71 10.78
CA GLY A 17 -8.09 -16.55 10.74
C GLY A 17 -7.09 -16.61 9.61
N LEU A 18 -6.54 -17.80 9.36
CA LEU A 18 -5.60 -17.95 8.26
C LEU A 18 -6.27 -17.71 6.92
N ARG A 19 -7.49 -18.17 6.74
CA ARG A 19 -8.20 -17.93 5.50
C ARG A 19 -8.44 -16.45 5.28
N GLN A 20 -8.74 -15.71 6.32
CA GLN A 20 -8.93 -14.28 6.19
C GLN A 20 -7.65 -13.59 5.76
N ALA A 21 -6.52 -14.05 6.26
CA ALA A 21 -5.25 -13.48 5.86
C ALA A 21 -4.99 -13.71 4.38
N GLU A 22 -5.43 -14.85 3.85
CA GLU A 22 -5.27 -15.14 2.43
C GLU A 22 -6.21 -14.32 1.56
N ALA A 23 -7.41 -14.04 2.06
CA ALA A 23 -8.43 -13.38 1.27
C ALA A 23 -8.12 -11.92 1.01
N GLY A 24 -7.36 -11.28 1.88
CA GLY A 24 -7.03 -9.88 1.71
C GLY A 24 -5.69 -9.59 2.34
N VAL A 25 -4.78 -9.09 1.52
CA VAL A 25 -3.47 -8.69 2.02
C VAL A 25 -3.58 -7.26 2.51
N GLU A 26 -3.47 -7.10 3.82
CA GLU A 26 -3.49 -5.79 4.44
C GLU A 26 -2.17 -5.51 5.12
N VAL A 27 -1.75 -4.27 5.03
CA VAL A 27 -0.48 -3.81 5.58
C VAL A 27 -0.78 -2.63 6.49
N SER A 28 -0.10 -2.56 7.63
CA SER A 28 -0.27 -1.42 8.53
C SER A 28 0.36 -0.17 7.93
N ILE A 29 -0.16 0.98 8.33
CA ILE A 29 0.41 2.24 7.87
C ILE A 29 1.85 2.41 8.38
N ASP A 30 2.15 1.88 9.57
CA ASP A 30 3.50 1.93 10.09
C ASP A 30 4.50 1.19 9.21
N PHE A 31 4.05 0.11 8.56
CA PHE A 31 4.92 -0.62 7.66
C PHE A 31 5.41 0.27 6.52
N PHE A 32 4.52 1.07 5.94
CA PHE A 32 4.92 1.98 4.88
C PHE A 32 5.86 3.06 5.40
N TYR A 33 5.57 3.58 6.58
CA TYR A 33 6.41 4.60 7.18
C TYR A 33 7.84 4.11 7.32
N ASP A 34 7.99 2.84 7.72
CA ASP A 34 9.31 2.28 7.95
C ASP A 34 10.00 1.81 6.68
N ASN A 35 9.26 1.51 5.62
CA ASN A 35 9.82 0.79 4.47
C ASN A 35 9.75 1.50 3.13
N ILE A 36 9.05 2.63 3.02
CA ILE A 36 8.89 3.28 1.73
C ILE A 36 10.16 3.96 1.23
N GLY A 37 11.13 4.14 2.12
CA GLY A 37 12.41 4.70 1.74
C GLY A 37 12.48 6.21 1.93
N SER A 38 13.59 6.78 1.51
CA SER A 38 13.89 8.19 1.74
C SER A 38 13.64 9.07 0.52
N ASP A 39 12.98 8.53 -0.51
CA ASP A 39 12.76 9.27 -1.76
C ASP A 39 11.57 10.21 -1.69
N GLY A 40 11.14 10.55 -0.51
CA GLY A 40 10.00 11.44 -0.32
C GLY A 40 9.88 11.85 1.13
N SER A 41 8.81 12.53 1.43
CA SER A 41 8.58 13.07 2.77
C SER A 41 7.17 12.78 3.23
N TRP A 42 7.04 12.44 4.51
CA TRP A 42 5.74 12.29 5.14
C TRP A 42 5.26 13.66 5.61
N VAL A 43 4.02 13.97 5.30
CA VAL A 43 3.41 15.27 5.61
C VAL A 43 2.01 15.02 6.14
N GLU A 44 1.64 15.71 7.20
CA GLU A 44 0.28 15.64 7.70
C GLU A 44 -0.58 16.64 6.94
N LEU A 45 -1.60 16.14 6.24
CA LEU A 45 -2.53 16.97 5.49
C LEU A 45 -3.86 17.02 6.23
N GLU A 46 -4.46 18.20 6.26
CA GLU A 46 -5.63 18.45 7.08
C GLU A 46 -6.79 17.50 6.77
N ASP A 47 -7.03 17.24 5.49
CA ASP A 47 -8.19 16.44 5.09
C ASP A 47 -7.88 14.95 4.93
N TYR A 48 -6.61 14.57 4.93
CA TYR A 48 -6.20 13.21 4.57
C TYR A 48 -5.34 12.53 5.64
N GLY A 49 -4.90 13.27 6.65
CA GLY A 49 -3.98 12.72 7.63
C GLY A 49 -2.56 12.64 7.09
N TYR A 50 -1.82 11.64 7.51
CA TYR A 50 -0.44 11.46 7.09
C TYR A 50 -0.38 10.95 5.66
N CYS A 51 0.28 11.72 4.80
CA CYS A 51 0.45 11.40 3.38
C CYS A 51 1.93 11.47 3.02
N TRP A 52 2.29 10.83 1.93
CA TRP A 52 3.68 10.79 1.49
C TRP A 52 3.80 11.48 0.13
N GLN A 53 4.81 12.30 0.00
CA GLN A 53 5.08 12.98 -1.27
C GLN A 53 6.44 12.57 -1.78
N PRO A 54 6.53 11.96 -2.96
CA PRO A 54 7.83 11.62 -3.53
C PRO A 54 8.60 12.88 -3.89
N SER A 55 9.91 12.82 -3.74
CA SER A 55 10.76 13.96 -4.05
C SER A 55 10.62 14.41 -5.49
N VAL A 56 10.37 13.47 -6.40
CA VAL A 56 10.20 13.79 -7.81
C VAL A 56 8.97 14.69 -8.03
N ALA A 57 7.94 14.52 -7.22
CA ALA A 57 6.75 15.37 -7.33
C ALA A 57 7.04 16.80 -6.91
N VAL A 58 8.01 16.99 -6.02
CA VAL A 58 8.43 18.32 -5.61
C VAL A 58 9.34 18.96 -6.64
N SER A 59 10.30 18.18 -7.15
CA SER A 59 11.31 18.73 -8.07
C SER A 59 10.80 18.91 -9.49
N ASN A 60 9.73 18.23 -9.87
CA ASN A 60 9.18 18.30 -11.22
C ASN A 60 7.67 18.52 -11.15
N SER A 61 7.25 19.75 -11.43
CA SER A 61 5.83 20.12 -11.34
C SER A 61 4.96 19.41 -12.39
N HIS A 62 5.58 18.80 -13.41
CA HIS A 62 4.86 18.04 -14.42
C HIS A 62 4.78 16.55 -14.13
N TRP A 63 5.43 16.11 -13.04
CA TRP A 63 5.38 14.70 -12.68
C TRP A 63 3.97 14.31 -12.27
N ARG A 64 3.59 13.10 -12.62
CA ARG A 64 2.31 12.52 -12.21
C ARG A 64 2.50 11.03 -11.97
N PRO A 65 1.65 10.44 -11.14
CA PRO A 65 1.69 8.98 -10.95
C PRO A 65 1.29 8.26 -12.23
N TYR A 66 1.66 6.99 -12.32
CA TYR A 66 1.37 6.12 -13.46
C TYR A 66 2.00 6.61 -14.77
N ALA A 67 3.17 7.23 -14.69
CA ALA A 67 3.87 7.73 -15.87
C ALA A 67 5.15 6.95 -16.17
N ASP A 68 5.82 6.41 -15.15
CA ASP A 68 7.08 5.73 -15.32
C ASP A 68 6.90 4.25 -15.02
N GLY A 69 6.48 3.51 -16.02
CA GLY A 69 6.20 2.10 -15.89
C GLY A 69 5.36 1.62 -17.06
N TYR A 70 4.70 0.49 -16.88
CA TYR A 70 3.86 -0.06 -17.92
C TYR A 70 2.77 -0.94 -17.31
N TRP A 71 1.72 -1.20 -18.13
CA TRP A 71 0.64 -2.10 -17.74
C TRP A 71 0.98 -3.52 -18.19
N ALA A 72 0.79 -4.48 -17.30
CA ALA A 72 0.98 -5.89 -17.59
C ALA A 72 -0.30 -6.64 -17.23
N TYR A 73 -0.66 -7.62 -18.05
CA TYR A 73 -1.80 -8.46 -17.74
C TYR A 73 -1.33 -9.64 -16.88
N THR A 74 -1.88 -9.76 -15.68
CA THR A 74 -1.46 -10.76 -14.70
C THR A 74 -2.64 -11.61 -14.26
N ASP A 75 -2.40 -12.56 -13.36
CA ASP A 75 -3.44 -13.40 -12.79
C ASP A 75 -4.51 -12.61 -12.04
N VAL A 76 -4.18 -11.40 -11.61
CA VAL A 76 -5.13 -10.54 -10.90
C VAL A 76 -5.65 -9.41 -11.80
N GLY A 77 -5.40 -9.51 -13.09
CA GLY A 77 -5.86 -8.53 -14.07
C GLY A 77 -4.77 -7.54 -14.46
N TRP A 78 -5.17 -6.45 -15.07
CA TRP A 78 -4.23 -5.42 -15.49
C TRP A 78 -3.55 -4.80 -14.28
N THR A 79 -2.24 -4.87 -14.26
CA THR A 79 -1.43 -4.47 -13.12
C THR A 79 -0.40 -3.43 -13.55
N TRP A 80 -0.29 -2.35 -12.79
CA TRP A 80 0.73 -1.35 -13.06
C TRP A 80 2.08 -1.82 -12.53
N VAL A 81 3.07 -1.86 -13.42
CA VAL A 81 4.45 -2.23 -13.08
C VAL A 81 5.28 -0.97 -13.14
N SER A 82 5.71 -0.48 -12.00
CA SER A 82 6.41 0.79 -11.90
C SER A 82 7.91 0.60 -11.95
N ASN A 83 8.60 1.55 -12.59
CA ASN A 83 10.05 1.63 -12.54
C ASN A 83 10.54 2.46 -11.35
N GLU A 84 9.63 3.04 -10.59
CA GLU A 84 9.98 3.86 -9.44
C GLU A 84 10.15 3.01 -8.19
N ASP A 85 11.15 3.32 -7.37
CA ASP A 85 11.48 2.49 -6.20
C ASP A 85 10.33 2.42 -5.18
N PHE A 86 9.53 3.47 -5.09
CA PHE A 86 8.41 3.51 -4.15
C PHE A 86 7.15 2.84 -4.73
N GLY A 87 7.20 2.40 -5.98
CA GLY A 87 6.01 1.93 -6.68
C GLY A 87 5.36 0.69 -6.06
N TRP A 88 6.13 -0.15 -5.37
CA TRP A 88 5.58 -1.32 -4.71
C TRP A 88 4.50 -0.95 -3.70
N ALA A 89 4.60 0.23 -3.12
CA ALA A 89 3.63 0.70 -2.13
C ALA A 89 2.57 1.58 -2.78
N THR A 90 3.00 2.62 -3.47
CA THR A 90 2.11 3.72 -3.85
C THR A 90 1.16 3.39 -5.00
N TYR A 91 1.46 2.36 -5.79
CA TYR A 91 0.58 1.98 -6.89
C TYR A 91 -0.27 0.75 -6.58
N HIS A 92 -0.09 0.16 -5.41
CA HIS A 92 -0.84 -1.04 -5.04
C HIS A 92 -1.58 -0.89 -3.72
N TYR A 93 -1.34 0.21 -3.01
CA TYR A 93 -2.02 0.49 -1.75
C TYR A 93 -2.41 1.96 -1.73
N GLY A 94 -3.58 2.26 -1.17
CA GLY A 94 -4.01 3.63 -1.03
C GLY A 94 -4.39 4.29 -2.35
N ARG A 95 -4.19 5.58 -2.40
CA ARG A 95 -4.56 6.34 -3.58
C ARG A 95 -3.74 7.61 -3.67
N TRP A 96 -3.73 8.21 -4.85
CA TRP A 96 -3.05 9.47 -5.10
C TRP A 96 -4.04 10.62 -5.07
N THR A 97 -3.60 11.75 -4.54
CA THR A 97 -4.37 12.99 -4.58
C THR A 97 -3.47 14.13 -5.03
N ARG A 98 -4.02 15.03 -5.81
CA ARG A 98 -3.28 16.18 -6.30
C ARG A 98 -3.78 17.43 -5.59
N LEU A 99 -2.86 18.13 -4.94
CA LEU A 99 -3.17 19.39 -4.26
C LEU A 99 -2.70 20.55 -5.11
N ARG A 100 -3.54 21.57 -5.22
CA ARG A 100 -3.18 22.75 -5.96
C ARG A 100 -1.90 23.36 -5.38
N ASP A 101 -0.95 23.70 -6.23
CA ASP A 101 0.30 24.35 -5.90
C ASP A 101 1.27 23.49 -5.09
N ARG A 102 0.90 22.24 -4.79
CA ARG A 102 1.78 21.35 -4.04
C ARG A 102 2.09 20.06 -4.77
N GLY A 103 1.28 19.69 -5.78
CA GLY A 103 1.51 18.50 -6.57
C GLY A 103 0.87 17.27 -5.97
N TRP A 104 1.42 16.10 -6.32
CA TRP A 104 0.83 14.81 -5.99
C TRP A 104 1.32 14.28 -4.66
N PHE A 105 0.37 13.75 -3.89
CA PHE A 105 0.62 13.09 -2.61
C PHE A 105 -0.01 11.70 -2.63
N TRP A 106 0.63 10.77 -1.98
CA TRP A 106 0.08 9.43 -1.80
C TRP A 106 -0.59 9.33 -0.44
N VAL A 107 -1.86 8.93 -0.45
CA VAL A 107 -2.65 8.71 0.76
C VAL A 107 -2.60 7.21 1.02
N PRO A 108 -1.92 6.75 2.08
CA PRO A 108 -1.76 5.32 2.31
C PRO A 108 -3.08 4.60 2.51
N GLY A 109 -3.13 3.38 2.04
CA GLY A 109 -4.23 2.47 2.28
C GLY A 109 -3.68 1.12 2.65
N ARG A 110 -4.49 0.25 3.21
CA ARG A 110 -4.03 -0.98 3.81
C ARG A 110 -4.28 -2.21 2.96
N SER A 111 -5.08 -2.08 1.94
CA SER A 111 -5.45 -3.21 1.08
C SER A 111 -4.73 -3.13 -0.25
N TRP A 112 -4.21 -4.27 -0.70
CA TRP A 112 -3.50 -4.35 -1.98
C TRP A 112 -4.46 -4.30 -3.16
N GLY A 113 -4.02 -3.66 -4.23
CA GLY A 113 -4.72 -3.65 -5.51
C GLY A 113 -3.74 -3.63 -6.67
N PRO A 114 -4.18 -4.01 -7.88
CA PRO A 114 -3.26 -4.07 -9.03
C PRO A 114 -2.84 -2.69 -9.54
N ALA A 115 -3.58 -1.67 -9.19
CA ALA A 115 -3.23 -0.31 -9.59
C ALA A 115 -3.93 0.71 -8.72
#